data_7aaa4cd91afe4d3d02847d0a45273d17
#
_entry.id   7aaa4cd91afe4d3d02847d0a45273d17
#
_cell.length_a   1.000
_cell.length_b   1.000
_cell.length_c   1.000
_cell.angle_alpha   90.00
_cell.angle_beta   90.00
_cell.angle_gamma   90.00
#
_symmetry.space_group_name_H-M   'P 1'
#
loop_
_entity.id
_entity.type
_entity.pdbx_description
1 polymer ?
#
loop_
_entity_poly.entity_id
_entity_poly.type
_entity_poly.pdbx_seq_one_letter_code
_entity_poly.pdbx_strand_id
1 'polypeptide(L)'
;VLLLGHGMIIAAYMIHECAHNTVFTVNRHNNVLASWLGWICGSCYGTVEDIRTKHFRHHVENDDVVWFDYEDFFKKHPLVYRITIFLEWCFIPAHCILMHTIMVFTAFIIPQRRNQLPRNVGVILIRFTLLAALAWTAPVAFVGYLIAYMLMIIVLRFVDGLEHDYPYRTNLYT
;
A
#
# COMPACT_ATOMS: atom_id res chain seq x y z
N VAL A 1 -14.72 -7.83 12.54
CA VAL A 1 -14.27 -6.88 11.48
C VAL A 1 -13.60 -5.67 12.09
N LEU A 2 -14.28 -4.86 12.95
CA LEU A 2 -13.71 -3.62 13.49
C LEU A 2 -12.39 -3.83 14.24
N LEU A 3 -12.33 -4.82 15.13
CA LEU A 3 -11.10 -5.13 15.87
C LEU A 3 -9.96 -5.56 14.94
N LEU A 4 -10.25 -6.36 13.91
CA LEU A 4 -9.27 -6.76 12.91
C LEU A 4 -8.79 -5.55 12.10
N GLY A 5 -9.71 -4.71 11.62
CA GLY A 5 -9.37 -3.48 10.88
C GLY A 5 -8.52 -2.54 11.71
N HIS A 6 -8.86 -2.32 12.99
CA HIS A 6 -8.05 -1.52 13.90
C HIS A 6 -6.65 -2.11 14.11
N GLY A 7 -6.54 -3.44 14.30
CA GLY A 7 -5.24 -4.10 14.40
C GLY A 7 -4.40 -3.95 13.13
N MET A 8 -5.03 -3.99 11.95
CA MET A 8 -4.34 -3.75 10.67
C MET A 8 -3.88 -2.31 10.52
N ILE A 9 -4.65 -1.32 11.00
CA ILE A 9 -4.25 0.09 11.02
C ILE A 9 -3.00 0.27 11.90
N ILE A 10 -3.03 -0.25 13.14
CA ILE A 10 -1.87 -0.21 14.03
C ILE A 10 -0.65 -0.87 13.38
N ALA A 11 -0.84 -2.04 12.75
CA ALA A 11 0.24 -2.75 12.08
C ALA A 11 0.85 -1.92 10.92
N ALA A 12 0.03 -1.18 10.17
CA ALA A 12 0.51 -0.29 9.10
C ALA A 12 1.34 0.87 9.66
N TYR A 13 0.89 1.52 10.74
CA TYR A 13 1.68 2.55 11.43
C TYR A 13 2.97 2.00 12.03
N MET A 14 2.96 0.78 12.56
CA MET A 14 4.17 0.13 13.04
C MET A 14 5.19 -0.15 11.92
N ILE A 15 4.73 -0.42 10.69
CA ILE A 15 5.63 -0.53 9.53
C ILE A 15 6.31 0.83 9.27
N HIS A 16 5.57 1.92 9.35
CA HIS A 16 6.08 3.29 9.24
C HIS A 16 7.16 3.55 10.30
N GLU A 17 6.88 3.27 11.58
CA GLU A 17 7.84 3.40 12.66
C GLU A 17 9.09 2.52 12.46
N CYS A 18 8.90 1.30 11.97
CA CYS A 18 10.03 0.44 11.61
C CYS A 18 10.87 1.02 10.45
N ALA A 19 10.26 1.73 9.51
CA ALA A 19 11.00 2.42 8.45
C ALA A 19 11.91 3.52 9.01
N HIS A 20 11.48 4.21 10.06
CA HIS A 20 12.28 5.19 10.80
C HIS A 20 13.30 4.56 11.77
N ASN A 21 13.29 3.24 11.97
CA ASN A 21 14.10 2.52 12.96
C ASN A 21 13.84 2.96 14.40
N THR A 22 12.61 3.36 14.73
CA THR A 22 12.23 3.89 16.06
C THR A 22 11.79 2.82 17.04
N VAL A 23 11.37 1.63 16.56
CA VAL A 23 10.81 0.57 17.42
C VAL A 23 11.90 -0.20 18.16
N PHE A 24 12.98 -0.54 17.49
CA PHE A 24 14.12 -1.27 18.04
C PHE A 24 15.43 -0.54 17.78
N THR A 25 16.38 -0.64 18.69
CA THR A 25 17.73 -0.08 18.53
C THR A 25 18.54 -0.77 17.43
N VAL A 26 18.21 -2.03 17.12
CA VAL A 26 18.86 -2.82 16.08
C VAL A 26 18.00 -2.80 14.80
N ASN A 27 18.50 -2.19 13.73
CA ASN A 27 17.78 -2.05 12.45
C ASN A 27 17.23 -3.37 11.90
N ARG A 28 17.98 -4.48 12.07
CA ARG A 28 17.52 -5.79 11.62
C ARG A 28 16.20 -6.20 12.27
N HIS A 29 15.96 -5.86 13.52
CA HIS A 29 14.72 -6.19 14.23
C HIS A 29 13.55 -5.38 13.69
N ASN A 30 13.76 -4.09 13.36
CA ASN A 30 12.77 -3.27 12.66
C ASN A 30 12.38 -3.89 11.30
N ASN A 31 13.38 -4.32 10.52
CA ASN A 31 13.13 -4.95 9.22
C ASN A 31 12.35 -6.27 9.33
N VAL A 32 12.66 -7.10 10.34
CA VAL A 32 11.94 -8.36 10.58
C VAL A 32 10.49 -8.08 10.98
N LEU A 33 10.26 -7.17 11.92
CA LEU A 33 8.91 -6.79 12.35
C LEU A 33 8.11 -6.23 11.18
N ALA A 34 8.65 -5.24 10.45
CA ALA A 34 7.98 -4.63 9.30
C ALA A 34 7.63 -5.67 8.22
N SER A 35 8.51 -6.65 7.99
CA SER A 35 8.24 -7.73 7.03
C SER A 35 7.03 -8.58 7.45
N TRP A 36 6.92 -8.96 8.72
CA TRP A 36 5.77 -9.71 9.25
C TRP A 36 4.48 -8.89 9.20
N LEU A 37 4.54 -7.65 9.64
CA LEU A 37 3.39 -6.73 9.57
C LEU A 37 2.94 -6.48 8.14
N GLY A 38 3.88 -6.43 7.19
CA GLY A 38 3.57 -6.31 5.76
C GLY A 38 2.71 -7.46 5.23
N TRP A 39 2.84 -8.68 5.76
CA TRP A 39 1.95 -9.80 5.41
C TRP A 39 0.54 -9.59 5.93
N ILE A 40 0.37 -8.98 7.11
CA ILE A 40 -0.93 -8.66 7.70
C ILE A 40 -1.61 -7.53 6.91
N CYS A 41 -0.90 -6.44 6.64
CA CYS A 41 -1.43 -5.24 5.97
C CYS A 41 -1.46 -5.31 4.44
N GLY A 42 -0.93 -6.38 3.82
CA GLY A 42 -0.89 -6.50 2.37
C GLY A 42 0.24 -5.75 1.67
N SER A 43 1.18 -5.13 2.40
CA SER A 43 2.34 -4.42 1.83
C SER A 43 3.55 -5.33 1.54
N CYS A 44 3.40 -6.63 1.66
CA CYS A 44 4.49 -7.62 1.50
C CYS A 44 5.06 -7.71 0.07
N TYR A 45 4.45 -7.08 -0.92
CA TYR A 45 4.93 -7.05 -2.31
C TYR A 45 6.17 -6.16 -2.49
N GLY A 46 6.32 -5.09 -1.69
CA GLY A 46 7.56 -4.32 -1.57
C GLY A 46 8.50 -4.92 -0.52
N THR A 47 9.78 -4.56 -0.59
CA THR A 47 10.71 -4.82 0.51
C THR A 47 10.60 -3.73 1.56
N VAL A 48 11.07 -3.98 2.79
CA VAL A 48 11.14 -2.94 3.83
C VAL A 48 12.05 -1.80 3.40
N GLU A 49 13.10 -2.11 2.64
CA GLU A 49 14.00 -1.09 2.08
C GLU A 49 13.31 -0.22 1.02
N ASP A 50 12.45 -0.80 0.18
CA ASP A 50 11.63 -0.03 -0.75
C ASP A 50 10.71 0.93 -0.02
N ILE A 51 10.08 0.47 1.08
CA ILE A 51 9.19 1.29 1.90
C ILE A 51 9.98 2.42 2.54
N ARG A 52 11.14 2.11 3.15
CA ARG A 52 12.02 3.09 3.79
C ARG A 52 12.50 4.15 2.81
N THR A 53 12.99 3.73 1.65
CA THR A 53 13.50 4.65 0.62
C THR A 53 12.40 5.60 0.14
N LYS A 54 11.22 5.08 -0.15
CA LYS A 54 10.06 5.90 -0.54
C LYS A 54 9.69 6.90 0.55
N HIS A 55 9.61 6.41 1.78
CA HIS A 55 9.19 7.22 2.92
C HIS A 55 10.17 8.36 3.22
N PHE A 56 11.49 8.09 3.20
CA PHE A 56 12.48 9.14 3.39
C PHE A 56 12.51 10.16 2.24
N ARG A 57 12.34 9.71 1.00
CA ARG A 57 12.19 10.63 -0.13
C ARG A 57 10.97 11.53 0.02
N HIS A 58 9.85 10.96 0.49
CA HIS A 58 8.65 11.73 0.78
C HIS A 58 8.91 12.87 1.79
N HIS A 59 9.65 12.61 2.87
CA HIS A 59 10.03 13.64 3.84
C HIS A 59 10.97 14.71 3.27
N VAL A 60 11.82 14.37 2.32
CA VAL A 60 12.81 15.29 1.74
C VAL A 60 12.23 16.07 0.56
N GLU A 61 11.50 15.40 -0.31
CA GLU A 61 11.00 15.95 -1.57
C GLU A 61 9.62 16.61 -1.40
N ASN A 62 8.94 16.41 -0.26
CA ASN A 62 7.56 16.84 0.01
C ASN A 62 6.61 16.47 -1.13
N ASP A 63 6.81 15.29 -1.71
CA ASP A 63 6.07 14.80 -2.85
C ASP A 63 5.70 13.32 -2.65
N ASP A 64 4.64 12.87 -3.31
CA ASP A 64 4.24 11.47 -3.28
C ASP A 64 5.19 10.64 -4.16
N VAL A 65 6.25 10.15 -3.54
CA VAL A 65 7.31 9.42 -4.24
C VAL A 65 6.88 7.99 -4.47
N VAL A 66 6.36 7.73 -5.63
CA VAL A 66 6.00 6.39 -6.10
C VAL A 66 6.93 5.93 -7.23
N TRP A 67 7.09 4.61 -7.36
CA TRP A 67 7.83 4.02 -8.48
C TRP A 67 7.10 4.16 -9.83
N PHE A 68 5.88 4.63 -9.80
CA PHE A 68 4.98 4.75 -10.93
C PHE A 68 4.47 6.19 -10.98
N ASP A 69 4.66 6.85 -12.12
CA ASP A 69 4.12 8.18 -12.36
C ASP A 69 2.62 8.08 -12.64
N TYR A 70 1.83 8.16 -11.56
CA TYR A 70 0.37 8.05 -11.65
C TYR A 70 -0.25 9.28 -12.29
N GLU A 71 0.40 10.45 -12.25
CA GLU A 71 -0.08 11.67 -12.89
C GLU A 71 -0.02 11.53 -14.41
N ASP A 72 1.13 11.10 -14.94
CA ASP A 72 1.28 10.82 -16.37
C ASP A 72 0.34 9.69 -16.83
N PHE A 73 0.18 8.66 -15.99
CA PHE A 73 -0.79 7.59 -16.24
C PHE A 73 -2.22 8.12 -16.34
N PHE A 74 -2.69 8.93 -15.41
CA PHE A 74 -4.04 9.48 -15.42
C PHE A 74 -4.25 10.47 -16.59
N LYS A 75 -3.24 11.26 -16.94
CA LYS A 75 -3.28 12.10 -18.15
C LYS A 75 -3.49 11.28 -19.42
N LYS A 76 -2.82 10.13 -19.53
CA LYS A 76 -2.95 9.21 -20.66
C LYS A 76 -4.23 8.38 -20.63
N HIS A 77 -4.82 8.18 -19.46
CA HIS A 77 -6.02 7.37 -19.25
C HIS A 77 -7.16 8.13 -18.54
N PRO A 78 -7.74 9.17 -19.19
CA PRO A 78 -8.72 10.05 -18.55
C PRO A 78 -10.00 9.35 -18.09
N LEU A 79 -10.37 8.23 -18.72
CA LEU A 79 -11.51 7.43 -18.26
C LEU A 79 -11.21 6.74 -16.93
N VAL A 80 -10.02 6.17 -16.78
CA VAL A 80 -9.58 5.56 -15.52
C VAL A 80 -9.59 6.61 -14.42
N TYR A 81 -9.04 7.79 -14.68
CA TYR A 81 -9.07 8.91 -13.76
C TYR A 81 -10.49 9.26 -13.29
N ARG A 82 -11.43 9.46 -14.24
CA ARG A 82 -12.83 9.77 -13.90
C ARG A 82 -13.51 8.69 -13.08
N ILE A 83 -13.26 7.42 -13.39
CA ILE A 83 -13.77 6.28 -12.61
C ILE A 83 -13.17 6.31 -11.19
N THR A 84 -11.87 6.52 -11.07
CA THR A 84 -11.20 6.62 -9.77
C THR A 84 -11.82 7.73 -8.93
N ILE A 85 -11.93 8.94 -9.47
CA ILE A 85 -12.54 10.08 -8.75
C ILE A 85 -13.99 9.79 -8.36
N PHE A 86 -14.79 9.21 -9.26
CA PHE A 86 -16.17 8.85 -8.96
C PHE A 86 -16.26 7.86 -7.78
N LEU A 87 -15.39 6.84 -7.75
CA LEU A 87 -15.35 5.87 -6.66
C LEU A 87 -14.88 6.51 -5.34
N GLU A 88 -13.91 7.43 -5.37
CA GLU A 88 -13.49 8.20 -4.20
C GLU A 88 -14.67 9.02 -3.63
N TRP A 89 -15.50 9.63 -4.47
CA TRP A 89 -16.73 10.30 -4.05
C TRP A 89 -17.74 9.34 -3.41
N CYS A 90 -17.71 8.06 -3.76
CA CYS A 90 -18.51 7.00 -3.15
C CYS A 90 -17.86 6.41 -1.87
N PHE A 91 -16.84 7.06 -1.32
CA PHE A 91 -16.04 6.57 -0.17
C PHE A 91 -15.33 5.22 -0.43
N ILE A 92 -15.06 4.89 -1.69
CA ILE A 92 -14.23 3.75 -2.08
C ILE A 92 -12.82 4.29 -2.33
N PRO A 93 -11.78 3.85 -1.60
CA PRO A 93 -10.42 4.37 -1.73
C PRO A 93 -9.75 3.84 -3.01
N ALA A 94 -10.31 4.20 -4.17
CA ALA A 94 -9.97 3.63 -5.48
C ALA A 94 -8.53 3.97 -5.90
N HIS A 95 -8.04 5.16 -5.56
CA HIS A 95 -6.64 5.54 -5.81
C HIS A 95 -5.68 4.61 -5.05
N CYS A 96 -5.91 4.39 -3.75
CA CYS A 96 -5.07 3.48 -2.97
C CYS A 96 -5.13 2.03 -3.47
N ILE A 97 -6.31 1.54 -3.85
CA ILE A 97 -6.48 0.21 -4.44
C ILE A 97 -5.69 0.10 -5.74
N LEU A 98 -5.77 1.11 -6.60
CA LEU A 98 -5.02 1.17 -7.85
C LEU A 98 -3.51 1.15 -7.58
N MET A 99 -3.02 1.97 -6.65
CA MET A 99 -1.60 2.02 -6.27
C MET A 99 -1.11 0.69 -5.71
N HIS A 100 -1.87 0.06 -4.82
CA HIS A 100 -1.55 -1.27 -4.30
C HIS A 100 -1.50 -2.32 -5.42
N THR A 101 -2.45 -2.27 -6.35
CA THR A 101 -2.47 -3.17 -7.52
C THR A 101 -1.24 -2.98 -8.40
N ILE A 102 -0.90 -1.73 -8.71
CA ILE A 102 0.31 -1.40 -9.48
C ILE A 102 1.56 -1.91 -8.77
N MET A 103 1.66 -1.72 -7.44
CA MET A 103 2.81 -2.21 -6.66
C MET A 103 3.01 -3.72 -6.75
N VAL A 104 1.94 -4.51 -6.82
CA VAL A 104 2.02 -5.96 -7.05
C VAL A 104 2.74 -6.28 -8.36
N PHE A 105 2.47 -5.48 -9.40
CA PHE A 105 2.97 -5.72 -10.75
C PHE A 105 4.27 -4.97 -11.09
N THR A 106 4.79 -4.11 -10.22
CA THR A 106 5.98 -3.28 -10.52
C THR A 106 7.20 -4.10 -10.95
N ALA A 107 7.44 -5.28 -10.34
CA ALA A 107 8.57 -6.12 -10.69
C ALA A 107 8.46 -6.73 -12.10
N PHE A 108 7.26 -6.80 -12.67
CA PHE A 108 7.02 -7.29 -14.03
C PHE A 108 7.19 -6.17 -15.07
N ILE A 109 6.86 -4.94 -14.69
CA ILE A 109 6.74 -3.80 -15.61
C ILE A 109 8.02 -2.95 -15.59
N ILE A 110 8.59 -2.71 -14.40
CA ILE A 110 9.73 -1.81 -14.20
C ILE A 110 11.05 -2.57 -14.32
N PRO A 111 11.89 -2.28 -15.33
CA PRO A 111 13.15 -3.02 -15.55
C PRO A 111 14.09 -3.01 -14.34
N GLN A 112 14.16 -1.89 -13.59
CA GLN A 112 15.00 -1.72 -12.42
C GLN A 112 14.60 -2.63 -11.25
N ARG A 113 13.37 -3.17 -11.26
CA ARG A 113 12.83 -4.04 -10.22
C ARG A 113 12.78 -5.51 -10.62
N ARG A 114 13.25 -5.88 -11.80
CA ARG A 114 13.24 -7.27 -12.28
C ARG A 114 14.01 -8.25 -11.40
N ASN A 115 15.01 -7.78 -10.68
CA ASN A 115 15.74 -8.59 -9.69
C ASN A 115 14.83 -9.07 -8.53
N GLN A 116 13.72 -8.39 -8.27
CA GLN A 116 12.74 -8.77 -7.25
C GLN A 116 11.65 -9.72 -7.79
N LEU A 117 11.62 -9.98 -9.10
CA LEU A 117 10.59 -10.79 -9.75
C LEU A 117 10.39 -12.18 -9.11
N PRO A 118 11.44 -13.00 -8.85
CA PRO A 118 11.25 -14.31 -8.23
C PRO A 118 10.58 -14.21 -6.85
N ARG A 119 10.99 -13.21 -6.03
CA ARG A 119 10.38 -12.95 -4.72
C ARG A 119 8.91 -12.55 -4.88
N ASN A 120 8.59 -11.63 -5.79
CA ASN A 120 7.22 -11.15 -5.98
C ASN A 120 6.29 -12.26 -6.47
N VAL A 121 6.75 -13.10 -7.40
CA VAL A 121 5.99 -14.29 -7.85
C VAL A 121 5.70 -15.21 -6.66
N GLY A 122 6.70 -15.50 -5.83
CA GLY A 122 6.51 -16.30 -4.62
C GLY A 122 5.48 -15.68 -3.66
N VAL A 123 5.57 -14.38 -3.40
CA VAL A 123 4.60 -13.65 -2.54
C VAL A 123 3.19 -13.71 -3.12
N ILE A 124 3.03 -13.48 -4.43
CA ILE A 124 1.73 -13.54 -5.12
C ILE A 124 1.13 -14.95 -4.96
N LEU A 125 1.90 -15.99 -5.27
CA LEU A 125 1.43 -17.37 -5.18
C LEU A 125 1.01 -17.74 -3.75
N ILE A 126 1.84 -17.42 -2.74
CA ILE A 126 1.53 -17.70 -1.34
C ILE A 126 0.26 -16.97 -0.91
N ARG A 127 0.17 -15.66 -1.16
CA ARG A 127 -1.02 -14.88 -0.77
C ARG A 127 -2.27 -15.33 -1.48
N PHE A 128 -2.20 -15.59 -2.79
CA PHE A 128 -3.33 -16.10 -3.54
C PHE A 128 -3.81 -17.44 -2.97
N THR A 129 -2.88 -18.36 -2.69
CA THR A 129 -3.21 -19.66 -2.10
C THR A 129 -3.85 -19.52 -0.73
N LEU A 130 -3.30 -18.66 0.15
CA LEU A 130 -3.86 -18.43 1.48
C LEU A 130 -5.25 -17.80 1.42
N LEU A 131 -5.45 -16.79 0.55
CA LEU A 131 -6.76 -16.14 0.39
C LEU A 131 -7.79 -17.08 -0.25
N ALA A 132 -7.38 -17.88 -1.24
CA ALA A 132 -8.25 -18.90 -1.85
C ALA A 132 -8.64 -19.99 -0.84
N ALA A 133 -7.69 -20.46 -0.04
CA ALA A 133 -7.97 -21.42 1.03
C ALA A 133 -8.92 -20.82 2.08
N LEU A 134 -8.71 -19.57 2.49
CA LEU A 134 -9.61 -18.87 3.43
C LEU A 134 -11.01 -18.70 2.83
N ALA A 135 -11.12 -18.30 1.56
CA ALA A 135 -12.41 -18.15 0.87
C ALA A 135 -13.17 -19.49 0.78
N TRP A 136 -12.42 -20.59 0.56
CA TRP A 136 -13.01 -21.93 0.47
C TRP A 136 -13.42 -22.50 1.82
N THR A 137 -12.55 -22.39 2.83
CA THR A 137 -12.78 -23.05 4.14
C THR A 137 -13.60 -22.20 5.11
N ALA A 138 -13.53 -20.86 5.00
CA ALA A 138 -14.18 -19.92 5.90
C ALA A 138 -14.64 -18.64 5.16
N PRO A 139 -15.61 -18.72 4.24
CA PRO A 139 -16.03 -17.60 3.39
C PRO A 139 -16.46 -16.35 4.17
N VAL A 140 -17.10 -16.51 5.31
CA VAL A 140 -17.49 -15.38 6.19
C VAL A 140 -16.25 -14.67 6.75
N ALA A 141 -15.23 -15.42 7.15
CA ALA A 141 -13.96 -14.83 7.62
C ALA A 141 -13.22 -14.15 6.48
N PHE A 142 -13.25 -14.70 5.27
CA PHE A 142 -12.68 -14.07 4.07
C PHE A 142 -13.33 -12.71 3.76
N VAL A 143 -14.68 -12.66 3.76
CA VAL A 143 -15.42 -11.39 3.57
C VAL A 143 -15.10 -10.43 4.70
N GLY A 144 -15.06 -10.89 5.95
CA GLY A 144 -14.67 -10.10 7.11
C GLY A 144 -13.25 -9.52 6.98
N TYR A 145 -12.32 -10.30 6.45
CA TYR A 145 -10.96 -9.84 6.14
C TYR A 145 -10.94 -8.73 5.08
N LEU A 146 -11.69 -8.90 3.98
CA LEU A 146 -11.77 -7.89 2.92
C LEU A 146 -12.35 -6.56 3.43
N ILE A 147 -13.42 -6.63 4.25
CA ILE A 147 -14.02 -5.42 4.85
C ILE A 147 -13.03 -4.75 5.82
N ALA A 148 -12.32 -5.53 6.65
CA ALA A 148 -11.30 -5.00 7.55
C ALA A 148 -10.14 -4.35 6.79
N TYR A 149 -9.72 -4.95 5.68
CA TYR A 149 -8.69 -4.41 4.79
C TYR A 149 -9.14 -3.08 4.15
N MET A 150 -10.37 -3.01 3.65
CA MET A 150 -10.94 -1.77 3.11
C MET A 150 -11.02 -0.67 4.18
N LEU A 151 -11.45 -1.01 5.39
CA LEU A 151 -11.49 -0.08 6.52
C LEU A 151 -10.09 0.47 6.84
N MET A 152 -9.08 -0.39 6.87
CA MET A 152 -7.68 0.03 7.04
C MET A 152 -7.25 1.04 5.98
N ILE A 153 -7.48 0.75 4.70
CA ILE A 153 -7.08 1.64 3.60
C ILE A 153 -7.80 3.00 3.70
N ILE A 154 -9.10 3.01 4.00
CA ILE A 154 -9.88 4.26 4.16
C ILE A 154 -9.29 5.12 5.27
N VAL A 155 -9.01 4.53 6.43
CA VAL A 155 -8.46 5.27 7.58
C VAL A 155 -7.06 5.77 7.27
N LEU A 156 -6.18 4.94 6.69
CA LEU A 156 -4.83 5.36 6.32
C LEU A 156 -4.85 6.50 5.31
N ARG A 157 -5.74 6.44 4.31
CA ARG A 157 -5.90 7.52 3.33
C ARG A 157 -6.39 8.82 3.95
N PHE A 158 -7.35 8.72 4.88
CA PHE A 158 -7.87 9.88 5.59
C PHE A 158 -6.79 10.54 6.46
N VAL A 159 -6.03 9.75 7.21
CA VAL A 159 -4.97 10.27 8.09
C VAL A 159 -3.81 10.83 7.28
N ASP A 160 -3.41 10.15 6.21
CA ASP A 160 -2.40 10.65 5.27
C ASP A 160 -2.76 12.06 4.75
N GLY A 161 -4.01 12.26 4.37
CA GLY A 161 -4.52 13.57 3.94
C GLY A 161 -4.58 14.63 5.04
N LEU A 162 -4.56 14.25 6.33
CA LEU A 162 -4.52 15.19 7.46
C LEU A 162 -3.08 15.52 7.90
N GLU A 163 -2.18 14.55 7.81
CA GLU A 163 -0.80 14.68 8.29
C GLU A 163 0.10 15.39 7.29
N HIS A 164 -0.26 15.37 6.01
CA HIS A 164 0.53 15.92 4.93
C HIS A 164 -0.15 17.15 4.32
N ASP A 165 0.42 18.33 4.58
CA ASP A 165 0.06 19.57 3.88
C ASP A 165 0.79 19.58 2.52
N TYR A 166 0.24 18.82 1.58
CA TYR A 166 0.79 18.81 0.22
C TYR A 166 0.62 20.21 -0.39
N PRO A 167 1.69 20.84 -0.89
CA PRO A 167 1.58 22.13 -1.52
C PRO A 167 0.57 22.03 -2.67
N TYR A 168 -0.44 22.90 -2.64
CA TYR A 168 -1.48 22.95 -3.66
C TYR A 168 -0.83 23.25 -5.03
N ARG A 169 -0.63 22.20 -5.82
CA ARG A 169 -0.13 22.34 -7.18
C ARG A 169 -1.29 22.73 -8.07
N THR A 170 -1.46 24.04 -8.28
CA THR A 170 -2.49 24.61 -9.16
C THR A 170 -2.43 24.06 -10.60
N ASN A 171 -1.33 23.40 -10.97
CA ASN A 171 -1.07 22.99 -12.35
C ASN A 171 -1.47 21.53 -12.65
N LEU A 172 -2.01 20.77 -11.70
CA LEU A 172 -2.32 19.36 -11.90
C LEU A 172 -3.71 19.11 -12.45
N TYR A 173 -4.63 20.05 -12.28
CA TYR A 173 -6.06 19.86 -12.57
C TYR A 173 -6.78 21.10 -13.12
N THR A 174 -6.06 22.10 -13.58
CA THR A 174 -6.64 23.23 -14.32
C THR A 174 -6.43 23.06 -15.81
#